data_76f00d01a9e68cf8ea4051e10bad552c
#
_entry.id   76f00d01a9e68cf8ea4051e10bad552c
#
_cell.length_a   1.000
_cell.length_b   1.000
_cell.length_c   1.000
_cell.angle_alpha   90.00
_cell.angle_beta   90.00
_cell.angle_gamma   90.00
#
_symmetry.space_group_name_H-M   'P 1'
#
loop_
_entity.id
_entity.type
_entity.pdbx_description
1 polymer ?
#
loop_
_entity_poly.entity_id
_entity_poly.type
_entity_poly.pdbx_seq_one_letter_code
_entity_poly.pdbx_strand_id
1 'polypeptide(L)'
;DQMHVVNHLTGEEAAGEKRNVLVEAARIARGDIKDISEVKVDDIDALIFPGGFGAAKNLCTMAVKGEDAEVHPDVSRLVKEFQKKQKPQAAVCIAPAMYAKIFENESTSPTLTIGNDKDWSQKIENLGSKHQDCEVEKIVIDKENKIITSPAYMLGKSISEVARSEEHT
;
A
#
# COMPACT_ATOMS: atom_id res chain seq x y z
N ASP A 1 9.62 -11.30 10.45
CA ASP A 1 10.67 -10.29 10.68
C ASP A 1 10.62 -9.22 9.59
N GLN A 2 11.08 -7.99 9.93
CA GLN A 2 11.30 -6.95 8.92
C GLN A 2 12.34 -7.41 7.90
N MET A 3 12.16 -7.02 6.64
CA MET A 3 13.15 -7.30 5.59
C MET A 3 14.51 -6.66 5.91
N HIS A 4 14.49 -5.40 6.31
CA HIS A 4 15.68 -4.66 6.75
C HIS A 4 15.34 -3.90 8.04
N VAL A 5 16.16 -4.04 9.05
CA VAL A 5 16.13 -3.18 10.24
C VAL A 5 16.95 -1.94 9.95
N VAL A 6 16.38 -0.75 10.12
CA VAL A 6 17.06 0.51 9.84
C VAL A 6 17.38 1.25 11.12
N ASN A 7 18.62 1.72 11.23
CA ASN A 7 19.01 2.69 12.26
C ASN A 7 18.53 4.08 11.82
N HIS A 8 17.51 4.60 12.47
CA HIS A 8 16.90 5.87 12.10
C HIS A 8 17.75 7.13 12.40
N LEU A 9 18.85 7.00 13.14
CA LEU A 9 19.82 8.09 13.29
C LEU A 9 20.72 8.24 12.06
N THR A 10 21.10 7.13 11.45
CA THR A 10 22.01 7.12 10.30
C THR A 10 21.30 6.93 8.96
N GLY A 11 20.09 6.37 8.98
CA GLY A 11 19.36 5.95 7.78
C GLY A 11 19.85 4.63 7.18
N GLU A 12 20.86 4.01 7.79
CA GLU A 12 21.51 2.80 7.28
C GLU A 12 20.89 1.52 7.87
N GLU A 13 21.08 0.41 7.17
CA GLU A 13 20.68 -0.90 7.64
C GLU A 13 21.51 -1.33 8.86
N ALA A 14 20.86 -1.74 9.93
CA ALA A 14 21.47 -2.33 11.10
C ALA A 14 21.70 -3.83 10.84
N ALA A 15 22.80 -4.16 10.17
CA ALA A 15 23.13 -5.51 9.76
C ALA A 15 23.15 -6.49 10.94
N GLY A 16 22.47 -7.62 10.79
CA GLY A 16 22.38 -8.68 11.81
C GLY A 16 21.30 -8.45 12.87
N GLU A 17 20.65 -7.29 12.92
CA GLU A 17 19.46 -7.11 13.76
C GLU A 17 18.21 -7.73 13.10
N LYS A 18 17.29 -8.17 13.96
CA LYS A 18 15.95 -8.64 13.54
C LYS A 18 14.89 -7.97 14.39
N ARG A 19 13.80 -7.56 13.75
CA ARG A 19 12.64 -7.01 14.44
C ARG A 19 11.36 -7.62 13.87
N ASN A 20 10.48 -8.05 14.75
CA ASN A 20 9.18 -8.57 14.36
C ASN A 20 8.26 -7.43 13.91
N VAL A 21 7.67 -7.55 12.72
CA VAL A 21 6.80 -6.51 12.12
C VAL A 21 5.60 -6.19 13.00
N LEU A 22 4.94 -7.21 13.56
CA LEU A 22 3.76 -7.02 14.41
C LEU A 22 4.12 -6.26 15.70
N VAL A 23 5.24 -6.61 16.33
CA VAL A 23 5.73 -5.95 17.55
C VAL A 23 6.05 -4.47 17.29
N GLU A 24 6.72 -4.18 16.18
CA GLU A 24 7.06 -2.80 15.82
C GLU A 24 5.81 -2.00 15.41
N ALA A 25 4.88 -2.59 14.66
CA ALA A 25 3.61 -1.97 14.31
C ALA A 25 2.73 -1.69 15.54
N ALA A 26 2.80 -2.54 16.56
CA ALA A 26 2.07 -2.35 17.82
C ALA A 26 2.45 -1.06 18.56
N ARG A 27 3.64 -0.49 18.31
CA ARG A 27 4.04 0.81 18.86
C ARG A 27 3.13 1.94 18.39
N ILE A 28 2.73 1.91 17.11
CA ILE A 28 1.80 2.89 16.52
C ILE A 28 0.38 2.60 16.98
N ALA A 29 -0.05 1.34 16.91
CA ALA A 29 -1.38 0.90 17.32
C ALA A 29 -1.58 0.86 18.87
N ARG A 30 -0.52 1.14 19.63
CA ARG A 30 -0.54 1.11 21.13
C ARG A 30 -1.06 -0.21 21.70
N GLY A 31 -0.70 -1.31 21.06
CA GLY A 31 -1.05 -2.66 21.47
C GLY A 31 -2.41 -3.17 20.95
N ASP A 32 -3.26 -2.30 20.44
CA ASP A 32 -4.53 -2.72 19.80
C ASP A 32 -4.27 -3.10 18.34
N ILE A 33 -3.75 -4.30 18.16
CA ILE A 33 -3.34 -4.83 16.85
C ILE A 33 -3.53 -6.35 16.80
N LYS A 34 -3.80 -6.86 15.60
CA LYS A 34 -3.90 -8.30 15.32
C LYS A 34 -2.94 -8.69 14.21
N ASP A 35 -2.51 -9.94 14.21
CA ASP A 35 -1.86 -10.52 13.05
C ASP A 35 -2.83 -10.53 11.86
N ILE A 36 -2.36 -10.14 10.67
CA ILE A 36 -3.20 -10.05 9.48
C ILE A 36 -3.80 -11.40 9.07
N SER A 37 -3.14 -12.52 9.42
CA SER A 37 -3.65 -13.87 9.19
C SER A 37 -4.93 -14.17 9.96
N GLU A 38 -5.16 -13.51 11.09
CA GLU A 38 -6.35 -13.66 11.93
C GLU A 38 -7.51 -12.75 11.50
N VAL A 39 -7.23 -11.79 10.60
CA VAL A 39 -8.23 -10.81 10.18
C VAL A 39 -9.22 -11.44 9.19
N LYS A 40 -10.50 -11.33 9.51
CA LYS A 40 -11.61 -11.75 8.64
C LYS A 40 -12.25 -10.54 8.00
N VAL A 41 -12.50 -10.63 6.71
CA VAL A 41 -13.13 -9.53 5.94
C VAL A 41 -14.53 -9.16 6.48
N ASP A 42 -15.23 -10.10 7.13
CA ASP A 42 -16.57 -9.85 7.69
C ASP A 42 -16.56 -8.97 8.94
N ASP A 43 -15.43 -8.93 9.64
CA ASP A 43 -15.28 -8.16 10.88
C ASP A 43 -14.88 -6.68 10.62
N ILE A 44 -14.66 -6.29 9.35
CA ILE A 44 -14.12 -4.99 8.98
C ILE A 44 -14.97 -4.36 7.86
N ASP A 45 -15.27 -3.08 7.96
CA ASP A 45 -16.08 -2.36 6.97
C ASP A 45 -15.26 -1.79 5.82
N ALA A 46 -14.03 -1.36 6.08
CA ALA A 46 -13.11 -0.80 5.09
C ALA A 46 -11.67 -1.20 5.37
N LEU A 47 -10.84 -1.22 4.33
CA LEU A 47 -9.41 -1.56 4.41
C LEU A 47 -8.58 -0.41 3.85
N ILE A 48 -7.56 0.04 4.59
CA ILE A 48 -6.65 1.08 4.12
C ILE A 48 -5.18 0.66 4.30
N PHE A 49 -4.37 0.89 3.26
CA PHE A 49 -2.91 0.75 3.30
C PHE A 49 -2.25 2.12 3.14
N PRO A 50 -1.69 2.69 4.22
CA PRO A 50 -1.10 4.03 4.19
C PRO A 50 0.25 4.10 3.47
N GLY A 51 0.82 2.97 3.05
CA GLY A 51 2.07 2.95 2.31
C GLY A 51 3.33 3.00 3.18
N GLY A 52 4.32 3.78 2.72
CA GLY A 52 5.63 3.86 3.34
C GLY A 52 6.56 2.70 2.99
N PHE A 53 7.86 2.83 3.32
CA PHE A 53 8.84 1.77 3.08
C PHE A 53 8.52 0.46 3.81
N GLY A 54 7.82 0.54 4.94
CA GLY A 54 7.35 -0.64 5.66
C GLY A 54 6.41 -1.49 4.81
N ALA A 55 5.46 -0.87 4.12
CA ALA A 55 4.59 -1.57 3.18
C ALA A 55 5.37 -2.12 1.99
N ALA A 56 6.21 -1.28 1.36
CA ALA A 56 6.96 -1.65 0.15
C ALA A 56 8.06 -2.70 0.38
N LYS A 57 8.45 -2.96 1.63
CA LYS A 57 9.48 -3.95 2.01
C LYS A 57 8.94 -5.14 2.79
N ASN A 58 7.87 -4.98 3.57
CA ASN A 58 7.37 -6.01 4.49
C ASN A 58 6.00 -6.58 4.10
N LEU A 59 5.12 -5.77 3.49
CA LEU A 59 3.86 -6.28 2.95
C LEU A 59 4.03 -6.79 1.51
N CYS A 60 5.04 -6.31 0.82
CA CYS A 60 5.51 -6.79 -0.48
C CYS A 60 7.01 -6.54 -0.61
N THR A 61 7.60 -6.96 -1.73
CA THR A 61 9.01 -6.74 -2.04
C THR A 61 9.23 -5.66 -3.11
N MET A 62 8.24 -4.81 -3.33
CA MET A 62 8.20 -3.81 -4.41
C MET A 62 9.38 -2.83 -4.38
N ALA A 63 9.81 -2.41 -3.18
CA ALA A 63 10.94 -1.49 -3.03
C ALA A 63 12.28 -2.07 -3.51
N VAL A 64 12.40 -3.40 -3.61
CA VAL A 64 13.65 -4.10 -3.96
C VAL A 64 13.55 -4.77 -5.32
N LYS A 65 12.40 -5.38 -5.64
CA LYS A 65 12.19 -6.18 -6.86
C LYS A 65 11.39 -5.46 -7.94
N GLY A 66 10.84 -4.27 -7.68
CA GLY A 66 10.01 -3.55 -8.66
C GLY A 66 8.82 -4.40 -9.14
N GLU A 67 8.65 -4.55 -10.44
CA GLU A 67 7.57 -5.33 -11.06
C GLU A 67 7.64 -6.83 -10.76
N ASP A 68 8.84 -7.36 -10.48
CA ASP A 68 9.04 -8.77 -10.07
C ASP A 68 8.74 -9.00 -8.57
N ALA A 69 8.07 -8.05 -7.94
CA ALA A 69 7.73 -8.13 -6.52
C ALA A 69 6.80 -9.30 -6.21
N GLU A 70 6.92 -9.77 -4.98
CA GLU A 70 5.98 -10.68 -4.35
C GLU A 70 5.20 -9.93 -3.28
N VAL A 71 3.91 -10.23 -3.14
CA VAL A 71 3.06 -9.66 -2.08
C VAL A 71 2.84 -10.71 -1.00
N HIS A 72 2.86 -10.28 0.26
CA HIS A 72 2.60 -11.18 1.39
C HIS A 72 1.25 -11.90 1.18
N PRO A 73 1.19 -13.23 1.34
CA PRO A 73 -0.01 -14.01 1.02
C PRO A 73 -1.28 -13.52 1.73
N ASP A 74 -1.19 -13.16 3.01
CA ASP A 74 -2.35 -12.68 3.76
C ASP A 74 -2.79 -11.27 3.37
N VAL A 75 -1.87 -10.42 2.90
CA VAL A 75 -2.20 -9.11 2.31
C VAL A 75 -2.98 -9.32 1.02
N SER A 76 -2.46 -10.17 0.13
CA SER A 76 -3.12 -10.51 -1.14
C SER A 76 -4.49 -11.15 -0.91
N ARG A 77 -4.59 -12.09 0.03
CA ARG A 77 -5.85 -12.73 0.44
C ARG A 77 -6.88 -11.68 0.86
N LEU A 78 -6.51 -10.82 1.80
CA LEU A 78 -7.43 -9.82 2.37
C LEU A 78 -7.93 -8.84 1.30
N VAL A 79 -7.05 -8.29 0.47
CA VAL A 79 -7.40 -7.39 -0.63
C VAL A 79 -8.38 -8.06 -1.59
N LYS A 80 -8.11 -9.31 -1.99
CA LYS A 80 -9.00 -10.06 -2.90
C LYS A 80 -10.35 -10.40 -2.27
N GLU A 81 -10.38 -10.70 -0.97
CA GLU A 81 -11.63 -10.92 -0.25
C GLU A 81 -12.48 -9.64 -0.17
N PHE A 82 -11.86 -8.48 0.11
CA PHE A 82 -12.53 -7.18 0.09
C PHE A 82 -13.09 -6.87 -1.31
N GLN A 83 -12.29 -7.10 -2.36
CA GLN A 83 -12.74 -6.94 -3.74
C GLN A 83 -13.95 -7.83 -4.06
N LYS A 84 -13.87 -9.11 -3.71
CA LYS A 84 -14.97 -10.08 -3.95
C LYS A 84 -16.26 -9.68 -3.21
N LYS A 85 -16.15 -9.12 -2.02
CA LYS A 85 -17.31 -8.67 -1.21
C LYS A 85 -17.73 -7.24 -1.52
N GLN A 86 -17.10 -6.58 -2.48
CA GLN A 86 -17.38 -5.19 -2.85
C GLN A 86 -17.33 -4.21 -1.67
N LYS A 87 -16.43 -4.48 -0.72
CA LYS A 87 -16.15 -3.58 0.39
C LYS A 87 -15.13 -2.52 -0.02
N PRO A 88 -15.22 -1.30 0.53
CA PRO A 88 -14.32 -0.21 0.18
C PRO A 88 -12.89 -0.49 0.63
N GLN A 89 -11.94 -0.12 -0.21
CA GLN A 89 -10.52 -0.24 0.04
C GLN A 89 -9.80 1.05 -0.35
N ALA A 90 -8.72 1.36 0.36
CA ALA A 90 -7.87 2.49 0.01
C ALA A 90 -6.39 2.09 0.01
N ALA A 91 -5.64 2.68 -0.90
CA ALA A 91 -4.19 2.54 -0.98
C ALA A 91 -3.55 3.91 -1.22
N VAL A 92 -2.61 4.28 -0.36
CA VAL A 92 -2.03 5.62 -0.31
C VAL A 92 -0.51 5.55 -0.52
N CYS A 93 0.07 6.59 -1.07
CA CYS A 93 1.51 6.73 -1.30
C CYS A 93 2.03 5.65 -2.27
N ILE A 94 2.87 4.72 -1.81
CA ILE A 94 3.42 3.60 -2.61
C ILE A 94 2.49 2.38 -2.67
N ALA A 95 1.48 2.28 -1.79
CA ALA A 95 0.62 1.12 -1.71
C ALA A 95 -0.22 0.83 -2.99
N PRO A 96 -0.58 1.80 -3.84
CA PRO A 96 -1.23 1.52 -5.13
C PRO A 96 -0.40 0.59 -6.03
N ALA A 97 0.93 0.66 -5.99
CA ALA A 97 1.79 -0.25 -6.75
C ALA A 97 1.67 -1.70 -6.25
N MET A 98 1.51 -1.91 -4.93
CA MET A 98 1.21 -3.23 -4.37
C MET A 98 -0.15 -3.76 -4.84
N TYR A 99 -1.16 -2.89 -4.93
CA TYR A 99 -2.47 -3.26 -5.50
C TYR A 99 -2.35 -3.70 -6.96
N ALA A 100 -1.62 -2.96 -7.79
CA ALA A 100 -1.36 -3.36 -9.17
C ALA A 100 -0.77 -4.77 -9.25
N LYS A 101 0.19 -5.09 -8.37
CA LYS A 101 0.79 -6.43 -8.29
C LYS A 101 -0.19 -7.52 -7.84
N ILE A 102 -1.09 -7.22 -6.90
CA ILE A 102 -2.11 -8.18 -6.44
C ILE A 102 -3.07 -8.56 -7.58
N PHE A 103 -3.39 -7.60 -8.45
CA PHE A 103 -4.35 -7.79 -9.54
C PHE A 103 -3.71 -8.14 -10.90
N GLU A 104 -2.37 -8.27 -10.98
CA GLU A 104 -1.62 -8.48 -12.22
C GLU A 104 -2.18 -9.61 -13.12
N ASN A 105 -2.59 -10.73 -12.54
CA ASN A 105 -3.10 -11.88 -13.28
C ASN A 105 -4.59 -12.16 -13.00
N GLU A 106 -5.30 -11.15 -12.50
CA GLU A 106 -6.72 -11.26 -12.22
C GLU A 106 -7.56 -10.69 -13.39
N SER A 107 -8.84 -11.01 -13.42
CA SER A 107 -9.76 -10.41 -14.38
C SER A 107 -10.08 -8.94 -14.08
N THR A 108 -9.71 -8.47 -12.89
CA THR A 108 -9.90 -7.10 -12.42
C THR A 108 -8.70 -6.24 -12.83
N SER A 109 -8.96 -5.12 -13.51
CA SER A 109 -7.96 -4.12 -13.86
C SER A 109 -8.33 -2.78 -13.22
N PRO A 110 -7.91 -2.54 -11.95
CA PRO A 110 -8.33 -1.34 -11.25
C PRO A 110 -7.68 -0.08 -11.81
N THR A 111 -8.38 1.05 -11.67
CA THR A 111 -7.82 2.37 -11.93
C THR A 111 -7.18 2.92 -10.66
N LEU A 112 -5.88 3.17 -10.71
CA LEU A 112 -5.06 3.55 -9.57
C LEU A 112 -4.30 4.85 -9.85
N THR A 113 -3.90 5.53 -8.79
CA THR A 113 -2.91 6.59 -8.90
C THR A 113 -1.75 6.39 -7.92
N ILE A 114 -0.58 6.81 -8.35
CA ILE A 114 0.61 6.98 -7.50
C ILE A 114 1.14 8.42 -7.62
N GLY A 115 0.31 9.30 -8.18
CA GLY A 115 0.64 10.69 -8.51
C GLY A 115 0.90 10.87 -10.00
N ASN A 116 2.05 11.47 -10.36
CA ASN A 116 2.42 11.75 -11.74
C ASN A 116 3.87 11.31 -12.09
N ASP A 117 4.45 10.47 -11.27
CA ASP A 117 5.76 9.86 -11.54
C ASP A 117 5.65 8.86 -12.68
N LYS A 118 6.38 9.13 -13.77
CA LYS A 118 6.26 8.35 -15.02
C LYS A 118 6.80 6.94 -14.91
N ASP A 119 7.85 6.73 -14.11
CA ASP A 119 8.43 5.40 -13.94
C ASP A 119 7.48 4.49 -13.15
N TRP A 120 6.87 5.01 -12.08
CA TRP A 120 5.89 4.26 -11.32
C TRP A 120 4.56 4.09 -12.05
N SER A 121 4.11 5.09 -12.81
CA SER A 121 2.93 4.98 -13.66
C SER A 121 3.07 3.84 -14.65
N GLN A 122 4.22 3.78 -15.34
CA GLN A 122 4.50 2.72 -16.30
C GLN A 122 4.54 1.33 -15.65
N LYS A 123 5.11 1.20 -14.45
CA LYS A 123 5.11 -0.08 -13.71
C LYS A 123 3.70 -0.55 -13.37
N ILE A 124 2.83 0.37 -12.94
CA ILE A 124 1.41 0.06 -12.66
C ILE A 124 0.71 -0.45 -13.92
N GLU A 125 0.97 0.20 -15.08
CA GLU A 125 0.38 -0.20 -16.35
C GLU A 125 0.94 -1.53 -16.87
N ASN A 126 2.24 -1.76 -16.70
CA ASN A 126 2.88 -3.04 -17.06
C ASN A 126 2.30 -4.22 -16.25
N LEU A 127 1.87 -3.96 -15.01
CA LEU A 127 1.17 -4.94 -14.16
C LEU A 127 -0.33 -5.09 -14.50
N GLY A 128 -0.81 -4.47 -15.58
CA GLY A 128 -2.17 -4.65 -16.09
C GLY A 128 -3.24 -3.78 -15.43
N SER A 129 -2.87 -2.90 -14.50
CA SER A 129 -3.78 -1.90 -13.93
C SER A 129 -3.79 -0.64 -14.79
N LYS A 130 -4.82 0.21 -14.64
CA LYS A 130 -4.86 1.53 -15.29
C LYS A 130 -4.26 2.56 -14.36
N HIS A 131 -3.36 3.39 -14.87
CA HIS A 131 -2.88 4.55 -14.11
C HIS A 131 -3.63 5.82 -14.49
N GLN A 132 -3.90 6.66 -13.50
CA GLN A 132 -4.46 8.01 -13.69
C GLN A 132 -3.58 9.01 -12.95
N ASP A 133 -3.01 9.98 -13.70
CA ASP A 133 -2.26 11.10 -13.11
C ASP A 133 -3.14 11.85 -12.11
N CYS A 134 -2.57 12.21 -10.97
CA CYS A 134 -3.28 12.86 -9.89
C CYS A 134 -2.39 13.88 -9.17
N GLU A 135 -2.95 15.02 -8.82
CA GLU A 135 -2.29 16.03 -7.98
C GLU A 135 -2.26 15.62 -6.51
N VAL A 136 -1.33 16.17 -5.73
CA VAL A 136 -1.09 15.76 -4.34
C VAL A 136 -2.32 15.84 -3.43
N GLU A 137 -3.19 16.84 -3.61
CA GLU A 137 -4.38 17.05 -2.77
C GLU A 137 -5.63 16.36 -3.31
N LYS A 138 -5.49 15.49 -4.31
CA LYS A 138 -6.61 14.80 -4.96
C LYS A 138 -6.51 13.30 -4.81
N ILE A 139 -7.62 12.64 -5.11
CA ILE A 139 -7.75 11.19 -5.08
C ILE A 139 -8.27 10.67 -6.42
N VAL A 140 -8.02 9.40 -6.68
CA VAL A 140 -8.65 8.63 -7.75
C VAL A 140 -9.59 7.60 -7.14
N ILE A 141 -10.83 7.58 -7.61
CA ILE A 141 -11.87 6.67 -7.14
C ILE A 141 -12.24 5.71 -8.26
N ASP A 142 -11.91 4.46 -8.11
CA ASP A 142 -12.43 3.37 -8.91
C ASP A 142 -13.74 2.85 -8.29
N LYS A 143 -14.86 3.36 -8.79
CA LYS A 143 -16.19 3.05 -8.24
C LYS A 143 -16.60 1.60 -8.49
N GLU A 144 -16.17 1.03 -9.61
CA GLU A 144 -16.49 -0.35 -9.99
C GLU A 144 -15.78 -1.33 -9.04
N ASN A 145 -14.52 -1.08 -8.74
CA ASN A 145 -13.70 -1.94 -7.90
C ASN A 145 -13.71 -1.54 -6.41
N LYS A 146 -14.41 -0.46 -6.05
CA LYS A 146 -14.44 0.08 -4.68
C LYS A 146 -13.07 0.39 -4.11
N ILE A 147 -12.17 0.90 -4.97
CA ILE A 147 -10.79 1.24 -4.61
C ILE A 147 -10.60 2.74 -4.70
N ILE A 148 -10.01 3.32 -3.66
CA ILE A 148 -9.61 4.72 -3.59
C ILE A 148 -8.09 4.78 -3.50
N THR A 149 -7.46 5.65 -4.28
CA THR A 149 -6.01 5.84 -4.22
C THR A 149 -5.63 7.30 -4.18
N SER A 150 -4.52 7.59 -3.51
CA SER A 150 -4.01 8.93 -3.28
C SER A 150 -2.48 8.94 -3.35
N PRO A 151 -1.85 9.97 -3.95
CA PRO A 151 -0.40 10.05 -4.05
C PRO A 151 0.31 10.32 -2.72
N ALA A 152 -0.29 11.05 -1.79
CA ALA A 152 0.31 11.41 -0.52
C ALA A 152 1.80 11.82 -0.67
N TYR A 153 2.73 11.22 0.08
CA TYR A 153 4.16 11.52 0.04
C TYR A 153 4.89 11.13 -1.26
N MET A 154 4.26 10.51 -2.23
CA MET A 154 4.86 10.39 -3.57
C MET A 154 5.00 11.78 -4.24
N LEU A 155 4.15 12.75 -3.89
CA LEU A 155 4.18 14.12 -4.38
C LEU A 155 4.25 15.15 -3.26
N GLY A 156 3.72 14.85 -2.08
CA GLY A 156 3.58 15.80 -0.97
C GLY A 156 4.93 16.26 -0.43
N LYS A 157 5.07 17.58 -0.26
CA LYS A 157 6.26 18.24 0.29
C LYS A 157 6.08 18.63 1.75
N SER A 158 4.86 18.55 2.26
CA SER A 158 4.53 18.93 3.63
C SER A 158 3.45 18.02 4.21
N ILE A 159 3.41 17.92 5.54
CA ILE A 159 2.37 17.19 6.26
C ILE A 159 0.97 17.71 5.92
N SER A 160 0.81 19.04 5.75
CA SER A 160 -0.48 19.63 5.44
C SER A 160 -1.00 19.29 4.04
N GLU A 161 -0.12 19.13 3.05
CA GLU A 161 -0.50 18.65 1.72
C GLU A 161 -0.94 17.18 1.77
N VAL A 162 -0.19 16.36 2.50
CA VAL A 162 -0.52 14.93 2.67
C VAL A 162 -1.83 14.76 3.44
N ALA A 163 -2.05 15.52 4.51
CA ALA A 163 -3.30 15.49 5.26
C ALA A 163 -4.51 15.80 4.38
N ARG A 164 -4.43 16.84 3.53
CA ARG A 164 -5.50 17.17 2.57
C ARG A 164 -5.73 16.07 1.53
N SER A 165 -4.67 15.39 1.10
CA SER A 165 -4.78 14.23 0.21
C SER A 165 -5.53 13.09 0.88
N GLU A 166 -5.24 12.84 2.16
CA GLU A 166 -5.81 11.71 2.91
C GLU A 166 -7.22 11.98 3.46
N GLU A 167 -7.62 13.25 3.67
CA GLU A 167 -8.97 13.64 4.10
C GLU A 167 -10.07 13.14 3.12
N HIS A 168 -9.72 12.89 1.87
CA HIS A 168 -10.63 12.46 0.82
C HIS A 168 -10.54 10.97 0.51
N THR A 169 -9.60 10.26 1.14
CA THR A 169 -9.40 8.81 0.96
C THR A 169 -10.23 8.03 1.97
#